data_c18db97d59d38940f6af279509b04de8
#
_entry.id   c18db97d59d38940f6af279509b04de8
#
_cell.length_a   1.000
_cell.length_b   1.000
_cell.length_c   1.000
_cell.angle_alpha   90.00
_cell.angle_beta   90.00
_cell.angle_gamma   90.00
#
_symmetry.space_group_name_H-M   'P 1'
#
loop_
_entity.id
_entity.type
_entity.pdbx_description
1 polymer ?
#
loop_
_entity_poly.entity_id
_entity_poly.type
_entity_poly.pdbx_seq_one_letter_code
_entity_poly.pdbx_strand_id
1 'polypeptide(L)'
;MNRFDVVVVGGGHNGLVSAAYLGRAGLRVAVVEARQRLGGPCGGYEFLPGRRLAFTNSPGSLNPRVVHELRLADHGLRFVRADPTVVQQFDGRCFLGWRDPARVDRQLDAFAPGEADRYRELINGLERLGASLRVSLDDPPPALCALRERLTDPEEHKLFTAVFEGSLTGLLDERLVSDQAKALLALLALNAQLVPPSTPGSAVGLMMRPFALAAAGAPHSGDAAERVALRGSTGLPVGSMSAIVDALEDSCRAHGVTLRTGSPVVRVLHGDAEVRGVVTASGEEFTADRVVSAVNPVHLFRDLLDDAAMGPEIRAEVTGTAMRGSAFKVVLEVDSLPAYAGLPEDADPEQVRACQFRVGSSLGQIEESVSRALRGHASEQPLMWGLIPTLTSPGLTPGNTHLISVNAWHAPYRPHDGPWDAERTERFGRRCVEELSRLMPGLADRVVDHRFMNPVEIESELGLLESNITHGDMLPGNLFGARPHPEVAGYRTPLKGFYVSGAGTWPGGYITGTPGRNTAQAVLHDLHHEQRRQA
;
A
#
# COMPACT_ATOMS: atom_id res chain seq x y z
N MET A 1 -25.41 21.66 16.92
CA MET A 1 -24.10 21.91 16.30
C MET A 1 -23.18 20.72 16.64
N ASN A 2 -22.66 20.04 15.62
CA ASN A 2 -21.73 18.91 15.79
C ASN A 2 -20.32 19.49 16.04
N ARG A 3 -20.00 19.80 17.29
CA ARG A 3 -18.69 20.33 17.67
C ARG A 3 -17.81 19.19 18.22
N PHE A 4 -16.65 19.04 17.61
CA PHE A 4 -15.62 18.06 17.96
C PHE A 4 -14.29 18.76 18.29
N ASP A 5 -13.36 18.02 18.88
CA ASP A 5 -12.00 18.52 19.07
C ASP A 5 -11.19 18.28 17.78
N VAL A 6 -11.50 17.18 17.08
CA VAL A 6 -10.89 16.83 15.80
C VAL A 6 -11.93 16.24 14.83
N VAL A 7 -11.90 16.68 13.59
CA VAL A 7 -12.63 16.02 12.47
C VAL A 7 -11.63 15.37 11.53
N VAL A 8 -11.85 14.09 11.22
CA VAL A 8 -11.07 13.32 10.25
C VAL A 8 -11.88 13.17 8.97
N VAL A 9 -11.36 13.68 7.86
CA VAL A 9 -11.96 13.57 6.53
C VAL A 9 -11.39 12.36 5.82
N GLY A 10 -12.26 11.39 5.52
CA GLY A 10 -11.91 10.12 4.91
C GLY A 10 -11.72 8.99 5.93
N GLY A 11 -12.60 7.99 5.85
CA GLY A 11 -12.64 6.79 6.70
C GLY A 11 -11.83 5.62 6.16
N GLY A 12 -10.77 5.85 5.37
CA GLY A 12 -9.80 4.84 4.98
C GLY A 12 -8.99 4.35 6.18
N HIS A 13 -8.26 3.23 6.05
CA HIS A 13 -7.50 2.65 7.17
C HIS A 13 -6.59 3.67 7.89
N ASN A 14 -5.95 4.60 7.20
CA ASN A 14 -5.13 5.65 7.83
C ASN A 14 -5.97 6.66 8.61
N GLY A 15 -7.13 7.07 8.08
CA GLY A 15 -8.06 7.96 8.80
C GLY A 15 -8.61 7.30 10.07
N LEU A 16 -8.99 6.02 9.99
CA LEU A 16 -9.44 5.24 11.15
C LEU A 16 -8.32 5.08 12.20
N VAL A 17 -7.08 4.81 11.78
CA VAL A 17 -5.92 4.78 12.68
C VAL A 17 -5.75 6.13 13.37
N SER A 18 -5.74 7.25 12.63
CA SER A 18 -5.65 8.59 13.25
C SER A 18 -6.77 8.82 14.26
N ALA A 19 -8.00 8.51 13.90
CA ALA A 19 -9.16 8.70 14.77
C ALA A 19 -9.10 7.84 16.04
N ALA A 20 -8.69 6.57 15.91
CA ALA A 20 -8.55 5.68 17.06
C ALA A 20 -7.48 6.17 18.06
N TYR A 21 -6.32 6.64 17.59
CA TYR A 21 -5.29 7.23 18.47
C TYR A 21 -5.77 8.50 19.16
N LEU A 22 -6.46 9.39 18.44
CA LEU A 22 -6.97 10.64 18.97
C LEU A 22 -8.12 10.40 19.96
N GLY A 23 -9.05 9.48 19.64
CA GLY A 23 -10.12 9.06 20.57
C GLY A 23 -9.55 8.42 21.83
N ARG A 24 -8.55 7.55 21.71
CA ARG A 24 -7.85 6.95 22.85
C ARG A 24 -7.18 8.00 23.75
N ALA A 25 -6.74 9.12 23.19
CA ALA A 25 -6.20 10.24 23.96
C ALA A 25 -7.29 11.10 24.64
N GLY A 26 -8.58 10.72 24.54
CA GLY A 26 -9.70 11.38 25.19
C GLY A 26 -10.29 12.55 24.41
N LEU A 27 -9.93 12.72 23.14
CA LEU A 27 -10.49 13.76 22.30
C LEU A 27 -11.86 13.33 21.71
N ARG A 28 -12.76 14.29 21.53
CA ARG A 28 -14.01 14.09 20.79
C ARG A 28 -13.71 14.13 19.31
N VAL A 29 -13.74 12.96 18.66
CA VAL A 29 -13.35 12.79 17.25
C VAL A 29 -14.55 12.40 16.41
N ALA A 30 -14.70 13.01 15.22
CA ALA A 30 -15.60 12.53 14.17
C ALA A 30 -14.79 12.11 12.95
N VAL A 31 -15.12 10.95 12.37
CA VAL A 31 -14.69 10.53 11.04
C VAL A 31 -15.84 10.79 10.08
N VAL A 32 -15.58 11.53 8.99
CA VAL A 32 -16.57 11.85 7.97
C VAL A 32 -16.13 11.20 6.65
N GLU A 33 -16.87 10.17 6.22
CA GLU A 33 -16.59 9.35 5.06
C GLU A 33 -17.66 9.58 3.98
N ALA A 34 -17.20 9.79 2.75
CA ALA A 34 -18.07 10.05 1.61
C ALA A 34 -18.93 8.83 1.23
N ARG A 35 -18.36 7.63 1.36
CA ARG A 35 -19.02 6.38 0.99
C ARG A 35 -19.87 5.84 2.12
N GLN A 36 -20.76 4.91 1.78
CA GLN A 36 -21.60 4.21 2.76
C GLN A 36 -20.80 3.23 3.65
N ARG A 37 -19.53 3.01 3.35
CA ARG A 37 -18.64 2.07 4.04
C ARG A 37 -17.31 2.70 4.37
N LEU A 38 -16.74 2.29 5.50
CA LEU A 38 -15.40 2.66 5.93
C LEU A 38 -14.33 1.75 5.29
N GLY A 39 -13.08 2.15 5.40
CA GLY A 39 -11.91 1.35 5.08
C GLY A 39 -11.17 1.74 3.81
N GLY A 40 -11.76 2.55 2.92
CA GLY A 40 -11.17 2.81 1.62
C GLY A 40 -10.85 1.50 0.89
N PRO A 41 -9.73 1.35 0.16
CA PRO A 41 -9.40 0.13 -0.58
C PRO A 41 -9.23 -1.14 0.30
N CYS A 42 -9.11 -0.98 1.61
CA CYS A 42 -9.05 -2.08 2.59
C CYS A 42 -10.43 -2.50 3.11
N GLY A 43 -11.47 -1.71 2.85
CA GLY A 43 -12.84 -2.02 3.24
C GLY A 43 -13.39 -3.26 2.55
N GLY A 44 -14.39 -3.88 3.17
CA GLY A 44 -15.06 -5.05 2.60
C GLY A 44 -16.07 -4.67 1.53
N TYR A 45 -15.76 -4.91 0.26
CA TYR A 45 -16.65 -4.71 -0.88
C TYR A 45 -17.29 -6.03 -1.32
N GLU A 46 -18.53 -5.98 -1.74
CA GLU A 46 -19.21 -7.10 -2.34
C GLU A 46 -18.86 -7.18 -3.83
N PHE A 47 -17.84 -7.97 -4.16
CA PHE A 47 -17.40 -8.17 -5.53
C PHE A 47 -18.29 -9.14 -6.31
N LEU A 48 -18.78 -10.16 -5.63
CA LEU A 48 -19.75 -11.13 -6.14
C LEU A 48 -20.91 -11.22 -5.14
N PRO A 49 -22.11 -11.65 -5.55
CA PRO A 49 -23.27 -11.72 -4.64
C PRO A 49 -22.96 -12.49 -3.36
N GLY A 50 -23.03 -11.81 -2.22
CA GLY A 50 -22.70 -12.37 -0.91
C GLY A 50 -21.20 -12.65 -0.66
N ARG A 51 -20.29 -12.24 -1.54
CA ARG A 51 -18.82 -12.41 -1.40
C ARG A 51 -18.15 -11.07 -1.13
N ARG A 52 -17.79 -10.84 0.12
CA ARG A 52 -17.14 -9.60 0.56
C ARG A 52 -15.65 -9.80 0.71
N LEU A 53 -14.87 -8.98 0.00
CA LEU A 53 -13.41 -8.93 0.04
C LEU A 53 -12.92 -7.49 0.08
N ALA A 54 -11.67 -7.28 0.48
CA ALA A 54 -10.99 -6.02 0.24
C ALA A 54 -10.49 -5.93 -1.23
N PHE A 55 -10.40 -4.72 -1.74
CA PHE A 55 -9.72 -4.49 -3.01
C PHE A 55 -8.22 -4.81 -2.89
N THR A 56 -7.58 -4.42 -1.79
CA THR A 56 -6.15 -4.62 -1.58
C THR A 56 -5.76 -6.07 -1.32
N ASN A 57 -4.61 -6.47 -1.83
CA ASN A 57 -3.95 -7.75 -1.60
C ASN A 57 -2.54 -7.55 -1.00
N SER A 58 -2.37 -6.62 -0.06
CA SER A 58 -1.09 -6.30 0.58
C SER A 58 -0.97 -6.91 1.97
N PRO A 59 -0.81 -8.24 2.08
CA PRO A 59 -0.70 -8.90 3.37
C PRO A 59 0.59 -8.51 4.10
N GLY A 60 0.54 -8.54 5.42
CA GLY A 60 1.70 -8.33 6.26
C GLY A 60 2.28 -6.92 6.26
N SER A 61 1.52 -5.92 5.80
CA SER A 61 1.98 -4.53 5.75
C SER A 61 1.64 -3.72 7.00
N LEU A 62 0.63 -4.13 7.77
CA LEU A 62 0.18 -3.37 8.93
C LEU A 62 1.28 -3.25 9.99
N ASN A 63 1.54 -2.03 10.45
CA ASN A 63 2.58 -1.75 11.43
C ASN A 63 2.27 -2.47 12.76
N PRO A 64 3.15 -3.32 13.29
CA PRO A 64 2.95 -4.02 14.55
C PRO A 64 2.69 -3.07 15.74
N ARG A 65 3.24 -1.85 15.72
CA ARG A 65 2.94 -0.83 16.73
C ARG A 65 1.48 -0.43 16.71
N VAL A 66 0.90 -0.22 15.52
CA VAL A 66 -0.52 0.11 15.38
C VAL A 66 -1.38 -1.01 15.94
N VAL A 67 -1.04 -2.27 15.61
CA VAL A 67 -1.75 -3.45 16.15
C VAL A 67 -1.69 -3.50 17.67
N HIS A 68 -0.50 -3.31 18.24
CA HIS A 68 -0.27 -3.40 19.68
C HIS A 68 -0.83 -2.19 20.44
N GLU A 69 -0.51 -0.97 20.01
CA GLU A 69 -0.90 0.26 20.71
C GLU A 69 -2.42 0.48 20.68
N LEU A 70 -3.11 0.10 19.59
CA LEU A 70 -4.57 0.15 19.49
C LEU A 70 -5.25 -1.14 19.98
N ARG A 71 -4.48 -2.14 20.44
CA ARG A 71 -4.97 -3.42 20.94
C ARG A 71 -5.92 -4.13 19.96
N LEU A 72 -5.59 -4.09 18.65
CA LEU A 72 -6.49 -4.59 17.61
C LEU A 72 -6.81 -6.09 17.75
N ALA A 73 -5.97 -6.85 18.43
CA ALA A 73 -6.27 -8.23 18.79
C ALA A 73 -7.49 -8.37 19.71
N ASP A 74 -7.77 -7.40 20.60
CA ASP A 74 -8.96 -7.39 21.45
C ASP A 74 -10.22 -7.07 20.64
N HIS A 75 -10.06 -6.45 19.48
CA HIS A 75 -11.09 -6.17 18.48
C HIS A 75 -11.18 -7.24 17.39
N GLY A 76 -10.68 -8.45 17.65
CA GLY A 76 -10.85 -9.60 16.78
C GLY A 76 -9.79 -9.78 15.68
N LEU A 77 -8.85 -8.85 15.49
CA LEU A 77 -7.82 -8.99 14.46
C LEU A 77 -6.87 -10.15 14.78
N ARG A 78 -6.77 -11.09 13.85
CA ARG A 78 -5.89 -12.26 13.92
C ARG A 78 -5.12 -12.38 12.61
N PHE A 79 -3.93 -12.99 12.68
CA PHE A 79 -3.08 -13.20 11.52
C PHE A 79 -2.67 -14.67 11.39
N VAL A 80 -2.60 -15.15 10.15
CA VAL A 80 -1.96 -16.42 9.79
C VAL A 80 -0.64 -16.11 9.11
N ARG A 81 0.44 -16.74 9.56
CA ARG A 81 1.77 -16.60 8.95
C ARG A 81 2.02 -17.74 7.99
N ALA A 82 1.91 -17.43 6.71
CA ALA A 82 2.29 -18.39 5.69
C ALA A 82 3.82 -18.62 5.66
N ASP A 83 4.21 -19.85 5.39
CA ASP A 83 5.58 -20.24 5.06
C ASP A 83 5.51 -21.32 3.99
N PRO A 84 5.83 -21.04 2.73
CA PRO A 84 6.48 -19.81 2.22
C PRO A 84 5.58 -18.55 2.33
N THR A 85 6.20 -17.36 2.24
CA THR A 85 5.48 -16.08 2.25
C THR A 85 4.95 -15.70 0.87
N VAL A 86 5.59 -16.21 -0.18
CA VAL A 86 5.28 -15.90 -1.57
C VAL A 86 5.64 -17.07 -2.47
N VAL A 87 4.86 -17.26 -3.53
CA VAL A 87 5.21 -18.09 -4.69
C VAL A 87 5.27 -17.20 -5.93
N GLN A 88 6.32 -17.39 -6.73
CA GLN A 88 6.47 -16.72 -8.04
C GLN A 88 6.94 -17.72 -9.08
N GLN A 89 6.25 -17.78 -10.22
CA GLN A 89 6.57 -18.72 -11.29
C GLN A 89 7.57 -18.10 -12.28
N PHE A 90 8.56 -18.90 -12.68
CA PHE A 90 9.55 -18.61 -13.70
C PHE A 90 9.71 -19.81 -14.64
N ASP A 91 9.38 -19.67 -15.91
CA ASP A 91 9.61 -20.67 -16.96
C ASP A 91 9.27 -22.11 -16.54
N GLY A 92 8.08 -22.30 -15.94
CA GLY A 92 7.59 -23.60 -15.51
C GLY A 92 8.15 -24.09 -14.16
N ARG A 93 8.89 -23.27 -13.42
CA ARG A 93 9.35 -23.53 -12.05
C ARG A 93 8.83 -22.47 -11.11
N CYS A 94 8.51 -22.86 -9.87
CA CYS A 94 8.14 -21.92 -8.81
C CYS A 94 9.32 -21.62 -7.90
N PHE A 95 9.57 -20.33 -7.68
CA PHE A 95 10.35 -19.85 -6.55
C PHE A 95 9.43 -19.69 -5.35
N LEU A 96 9.86 -20.20 -4.19
CA LEU A 96 9.14 -20.14 -2.93
C LEU A 96 9.94 -19.31 -1.93
N GLY A 97 9.37 -18.19 -1.49
CA GLY A 97 9.98 -17.29 -0.50
C GLY A 97 9.88 -17.86 0.90
N TRP A 98 10.66 -18.91 1.21
CA TRP A 98 10.69 -19.52 2.52
C TRP A 98 11.26 -18.57 3.58
N ARG A 99 10.84 -18.76 4.82
CA ARG A 99 11.46 -18.09 5.97
C ARG A 99 12.84 -18.65 6.30
N ASP A 100 13.09 -19.93 5.97
CA ASP A 100 14.41 -20.55 6.05
C ASP A 100 15.33 -20.04 4.92
N PRO A 101 16.39 -19.27 5.24
CA PRO A 101 17.31 -18.75 4.24
C PRO A 101 18.00 -19.83 3.40
N ALA A 102 18.31 -20.99 4.00
CA ALA A 102 18.99 -22.07 3.28
C ALA A 102 18.12 -22.66 2.16
N ARG A 103 16.79 -22.66 2.31
CA ARG A 103 15.86 -23.06 1.25
C ARG A 103 15.81 -22.03 0.14
N VAL A 104 15.87 -20.73 0.47
CA VAL A 104 15.93 -19.63 -0.51
C VAL A 104 17.22 -19.67 -1.29
N ASP A 105 18.35 -19.83 -0.60
CA ASP A 105 19.69 -19.87 -1.21
C ASP A 105 19.82 -20.99 -2.26
N ARG A 106 19.33 -22.20 -1.96
CA ARG A 106 19.33 -23.32 -2.93
C ARG A 106 18.55 -22.99 -4.20
N GLN A 107 17.44 -22.27 -4.09
CA GLN A 107 16.63 -21.86 -5.24
C GLN A 107 17.33 -20.77 -6.07
N LEU A 108 17.98 -19.80 -5.41
CA LEU A 108 18.74 -18.75 -6.08
C LEU A 108 19.93 -19.32 -6.84
N ASP A 109 20.70 -20.23 -6.23
CA ASP A 109 21.84 -20.90 -6.88
C ASP A 109 21.40 -21.84 -8.03
N ALA A 110 20.16 -22.32 -8.01
CA ALA A 110 19.58 -23.03 -9.14
C ALA A 110 19.24 -22.13 -10.34
N PHE A 111 19.12 -20.80 -10.17
CA PHE A 111 18.99 -19.85 -11.27
C PHE A 111 20.34 -19.55 -11.91
N ALA A 112 21.37 -19.28 -11.09
CA ALA A 112 22.74 -19.10 -11.57
C ALA A 112 23.74 -19.45 -10.43
N PRO A 113 24.91 -20.03 -10.73
CA PRO A 113 25.90 -20.35 -9.71
C PRO A 113 26.35 -19.13 -8.92
N GLY A 114 26.30 -19.20 -7.58
CA GLY A 114 26.67 -18.12 -6.67
C GLY A 114 25.68 -16.96 -6.60
N GLU A 115 24.46 -17.14 -7.10
CA GLU A 115 23.42 -16.11 -7.09
C GLU A 115 22.91 -15.83 -5.68
N ALA A 116 22.87 -16.85 -4.82
CA ALA A 116 22.49 -16.71 -3.42
C ALA A 116 23.42 -15.74 -2.68
N ASP A 117 24.72 -15.82 -2.90
CA ASP A 117 25.69 -14.92 -2.25
C ASP A 117 25.53 -13.49 -2.77
N ARG A 118 25.38 -13.29 -4.08
CA ARG A 118 25.14 -11.96 -4.67
C ARG A 118 23.85 -11.31 -4.16
N TYR A 119 22.78 -12.10 -4.13
CA TYR A 119 21.49 -11.64 -3.62
C TYR A 119 21.59 -11.23 -2.14
N ARG A 120 22.24 -12.06 -1.33
CA ARG A 120 22.46 -11.80 0.10
C ARG A 120 23.35 -10.57 0.32
N GLU A 121 24.41 -10.40 -0.47
CA GLU A 121 25.27 -9.22 -0.42
C GLU A 121 24.51 -7.94 -0.71
N LEU A 122 23.67 -7.93 -1.75
CA LEU A 122 22.80 -6.79 -2.08
C LEU A 122 21.82 -6.48 -0.93
N ILE A 123 21.10 -7.48 -0.42
CA ILE A 123 20.14 -7.27 0.68
C ILE A 123 20.84 -6.76 1.94
N ASN A 124 21.97 -7.36 2.33
CA ASN A 124 22.75 -6.91 3.48
C ASN A 124 23.30 -5.49 3.28
N GLY A 125 23.69 -5.13 2.06
CA GLY A 125 24.11 -3.79 1.71
C GLY A 125 22.98 -2.76 1.89
N LEU A 126 21.80 -3.07 1.40
CA LEU A 126 20.60 -2.22 1.56
C LEU A 126 20.22 -2.07 3.05
N GLU A 127 20.31 -3.15 3.83
CA GLU A 127 20.01 -3.10 5.28
C GLU A 127 21.05 -2.26 6.05
N ARG A 128 22.35 -2.38 5.73
CA ARG A 128 23.39 -1.50 6.31
C ARG A 128 23.16 -0.05 5.93
N LEU A 129 22.89 0.24 4.66
CA LEU A 129 22.56 1.59 4.19
C LEU A 129 21.35 2.14 4.95
N GLY A 130 20.28 1.36 5.11
CA GLY A 130 19.11 1.75 5.89
C GLY A 130 19.43 2.11 7.34
N ALA A 131 20.30 1.34 7.99
CA ALA A 131 20.77 1.59 9.35
C ALA A 131 21.60 2.87 9.44
N SER A 132 22.52 3.11 8.50
CA SER A 132 23.38 4.32 8.46
C SER A 132 22.57 5.58 8.16
N LEU A 133 21.56 5.49 7.31
CA LEU A 133 20.66 6.61 7.00
C LEU A 133 19.76 6.99 8.18
N ARG A 134 19.53 6.13 9.16
CA ARG A 134 18.72 6.38 10.36
C ARG A 134 17.35 6.97 10.04
N VAL A 135 16.70 6.45 9.01
CA VAL A 135 15.33 6.86 8.64
C VAL A 135 14.35 6.04 9.42
N SER A 136 13.50 6.71 10.18
CA SER A 136 12.36 6.09 10.86
C SER A 136 11.09 6.27 10.03
N LEU A 137 10.33 5.20 9.85
CA LEU A 137 9.00 5.30 9.25
C LEU A 137 7.96 5.89 10.22
N ASP A 138 8.25 5.85 11.52
CA ASP A 138 7.35 6.30 12.60
C ASP A 138 7.55 7.78 12.98
N ASP A 139 8.51 8.47 12.36
CA ASP A 139 8.86 9.87 12.60
C ASP A 139 8.60 10.74 11.35
N PRO A 140 8.55 12.07 11.49
CA PRO A 140 8.51 12.96 10.34
C PRO A 140 9.64 12.68 9.34
N PRO A 141 9.37 12.81 8.03
CA PRO A 141 10.36 12.47 7.01
C PRO A 141 11.53 13.44 7.02
N PRO A 142 12.78 12.94 6.88
CA PRO A 142 13.92 13.80 6.63
C PRO A 142 13.89 14.36 5.19
N ALA A 143 14.60 15.45 4.96
CA ALA A 143 14.92 15.90 3.61
C ALA A 143 15.92 14.91 2.96
N LEU A 144 15.73 14.57 1.68
CA LEU A 144 16.58 13.61 0.98
C LEU A 144 18.06 14.05 0.94
N CYS A 145 18.33 15.33 0.73
CA CYS A 145 19.70 15.89 0.73
C CYS A 145 20.43 15.64 2.06
N ALA A 146 19.74 15.77 3.19
CA ALA A 146 20.30 15.53 4.52
C ALA A 146 20.63 14.04 4.78
N LEU A 147 20.06 13.10 4.01
CA LEU A 147 20.38 11.68 4.17
C LEU A 147 21.79 11.34 3.71
N ARG A 148 22.23 11.92 2.60
CA ARG A 148 23.56 11.67 2.04
C ARG A 148 24.67 12.12 2.98
N GLU A 149 24.44 13.20 3.72
CA GLU A 149 25.40 13.76 4.69
C GLU A 149 25.63 12.86 5.92
N ARG A 150 24.74 11.88 6.16
CA ARG A 150 24.87 10.92 7.27
C ARG A 150 25.84 9.79 6.98
N LEU A 151 26.18 9.58 5.71
CA LEU A 151 27.05 8.50 5.28
C LEU A 151 28.51 8.87 5.43
N THR A 152 29.33 7.90 5.87
CA THR A 152 30.79 8.06 6.01
C THR A 152 31.56 6.99 5.24
N ASP A 153 30.89 5.85 4.93
CA ASP A 153 31.49 4.75 4.18
C ASP A 153 31.37 4.99 2.66
N PRO A 154 32.48 4.92 1.88
CA PRO A 154 32.45 5.07 0.42
C PRO A 154 31.53 4.04 -0.30
N GLU A 155 31.44 2.81 0.18
CA GLU A 155 30.58 1.79 -0.43
C GLU A 155 29.09 2.09 -0.18
N GLU A 156 28.75 2.63 0.99
CA GLU A 156 27.38 3.11 1.27
C GLU A 156 27.03 4.33 0.40
N HIS A 157 27.98 5.24 0.15
CA HIS A 157 27.78 6.35 -0.79
C HIS A 157 27.52 5.87 -2.23
N LYS A 158 28.25 4.85 -2.70
CA LYS A 158 28.00 4.26 -4.02
C LYS A 158 26.62 3.62 -4.09
N LEU A 159 26.26 2.84 -3.07
CA LEU A 159 24.96 2.19 -3.01
C LEU A 159 23.82 3.22 -2.88
N PHE A 160 24.01 4.28 -2.12
CA PHE A 160 23.08 5.41 -2.06
C PHE A 160 22.85 6.02 -3.44
N THR A 161 23.91 6.32 -4.17
CA THR A 161 23.81 6.86 -5.53
C THR A 161 23.09 5.89 -6.46
N ALA A 162 23.40 4.59 -6.41
CA ALA A 162 22.75 3.58 -7.23
C ALA A 162 21.24 3.47 -6.93
N VAL A 163 20.83 3.58 -5.67
CA VAL A 163 19.44 3.45 -5.22
C VAL A 163 18.61 4.72 -5.48
N PHE A 164 19.14 5.89 -5.15
CA PHE A 164 18.37 7.14 -5.14
C PHE A 164 18.52 7.98 -6.40
N GLU A 165 19.62 7.83 -7.13
CA GLU A 165 19.94 8.62 -8.33
C GLU A 165 20.07 7.72 -9.57
N GLY A 166 20.48 6.46 -9.41
CA GLY A 166 20.52 5.43 -10.44
C GLY A 166 19.14 4.80 -10.69
N SER A 167 19.10 3.79 -11.56
CA SER A 167 17.89 3.04 -11.86
C SER A 167 17.89 1.65 -11.23
N LEU A 168 16.69 1.08 -11.06
CA LEU A 168 16.54 -0.30 -10.57
C LEU A 168 17.21 -1.30 -11.51
N THR A 169 17.05 -1.11 -12.82
CA THR A 169 17.72 -1.94 -13.84
C THR A 169 19.24 -1.89 -13.64
N GLY A 170 19.82 -0.69 -13.58
CA GLY A 170 21.28 -0.53 -13.41
C GLY A 170 21.79 -1.18 -12.13
N LEU A 171 21.10 -0.97 -11.00
CA LEU A 171 21.46 -1.60 -9.72
C LEU A 171 21.42 -3.13 -9.80
N LEU A 172 20.35 -3.70 -10.37
CA LEU A 172 20.16 -5.16 -10.40
C LEU A 172 21.09 -5.82 -11.42
N ASP A 173 21.38 -5.18 -12.57
CA ASP A 173 22.31 -5.69 -13.58
C ASP A 173 23.76 -5.70 -13.09
N GLU A 174 24.15 -4.73 -12.25
CA GLU A 174 25.47 -4.71 -11.60
C GLU A 174 25.61 -5.82 -10.55
N ARG A 175 24.55 -6.14 -9.81
CA ARG A 175 24.63 -6.97 -8.61
C ARG A 175 24.20 -8.42 -8.80
N LEU A 176 23.33 -8.72 -9.76
CA LEU A 176 22.74 -10.04 -9.98
C LEU A 176 22.94 -10.51 -11.40
N VAL A 177 23.00 -11.84 -11.58
CA VAL A 177 23.21 -12.46 -12.90
C VAL A 177 21.88 -12.93 -13.51
N SER A 178 21.06 -13.64 -12.72
CA SER A 178 19.84 -14.26 -13.25
C SER A 178 18.68 -13.27 -13.35
N ASP A 179 17.93 -13.33 -14.47
CA ASP A 179 16.72 -12.52 -14.64
C ASP A 179 15.67 -12.84 -13.59
N GLN A 180 15.63 -14.08 -13.10
CA GLN A 180 14.71 -14.53 -12.07
C GLN A 180 14.95 -13.80 -10.73
N ALA A 181 16.21 -13.76 -10.28
CA ALA A 181 16.56 -13.04 -9.05
C ALA A 181 16.31 -11.52 -9.18
N LYS A 182 16.61 -10.95 -10.34
CA LYS A 182 16.30 -9.54 -10.64
C LYS A 182 14.79 -9.27 -10.58
N ALA A 183 13.97 -10.15 -11.18
CA ALA A 183 12.51 -9.99 -11.19
C ALA A 183 11.89 -10.12 -9.78
N LEU A 184 12.43 -10.96 -8.90
CA LEU A 184 12.00 -11.04 -7.50
C LEU A 184 12.08 -9.67 -6.81
N LEU A 185 13.18 -8.96 -7.01
CA LEU A 185 13.40 -7.63 -6.39
C LEU A 185 12.66 -6.52 -7.15
N ALA A 186 12.58 -6.61 -8.47
CA ALA A 186 11.90 -5.58 -9.26
C ALA A 186 10.39 -5.53 -8.99
N LEU A 187 9.72 -6.67 -8.92
CA LEU A 187 8.31 -6.73 -8.53
C LEU A 187 8.09 -6.25 -7.09
N LEU A 188 9.11 -6.38 -6.24
CA LEU A 188 9.08 -5.86 -4.88
C LEU A 188 9.21 -4.33 -4.85
N ALA A 189 10.17 -3.78 -5.59
CA ALA A 189 10.47 -2.34 -5.61
C ALA A 189 9.36 -1.52 -6.27
N LEU A 190 8.79 -2.03 -7.37
CA LEU A 190 7.84 -1.32 -8.23
C LEU A 190 6.40 -1.79 -8.07
N ASN A 191 6.08 -2.45 -6.94
CA ASN A 191 4.72 -2.90 -6.69
C ASN A 191 3.70 -1.75 -6.83
N ALA A 192 2.75 -1.94 -7.72
CA ALA A 192 1.66 -1.00 -7.97
C ALA A 192 2.07 0.36 -8.57
N GLN A 193 3.26 0.49 -9.07
CA GLN A 193 3.75 1.73 -9.67
C GLN A 193 3.84 1.60 -11.20
N LEU A 194 3.42 2.64 -11.90
CA LEU A 194 3.57 2.75 -13.34
C LEU A 194 4.87 3.49 -13.67
N VAL A 195 5.99 2.93 -13.19
CA VAL A 195 7.34 3.48 -13.30
C VAL A 195 8.24 2.44 -14.00
N PRO A 196 8.88 2.77 -15.13
CA PRO A 196 9.85 1.89 -15.75
C PRO A 196 11.01 1.55 -14.81
N PRO A 197 11.48 0.29 -14.75
CA PRO A 197 12.67 -0.08 -13.98
C PRO A 197 13.93 0.72 -14.35
N SER A 198 14.01 1.22 -15.57
CA SER A 198 15.08 2.08 -16.07
C SER A 198 15.02 3.54 -15.59
N THR A 199 13.95 3.94 -14.89
CA THR A 199 13.80 5.32 -14.40
C THR A 199 14.76 5.61 -13.24
N PRO A 200 15.46 6.79 -13.23
CA PRO A 200 16.24 7.21 -12.07
C PRO A 200 15.42 7.23 -10.78
N GLY A 201 15.99 6.69 -9.70
CA GLY A 201 15.33 6.57 -8.40
C GLY A 201 14.34 5.41 -8.28
N SER A 202 14.10 4.61 -9.33
CA SER A 202 13.17 3.47 -9.28
C SER A 202 13.55 2.37 -8.29
N ALA A 203 14.83 2.32 -7.86
CA ALA A 203 15.30 1.36 -6.85
C ALA A 203 14.89 1.72 -5.40
N VAL A 204 14.40 2.94 -5.14
CA VAL A 204 14.08 3.41 -3.77
C VAL A 204 13.06 2.52 -3.05
N GLY A 205 12.17 1.85 -3.78
CA GLY A 205 11.22 0.90 -3.22
C GLY A 205 11.87 -0.28 -2.46
N LEU A 206 13.14 -0.61 -2.77
CA LEU A 206 13.91 -1.61 -2.03
C LEU A 206 14.30 -1.15 -0.63
N MET A 207 14.34 0.17 -0.37
CA MET A 207 14.71 0.72 0.93
C MET A 207 13.61 0.68 1.98
N MET A 208 12.35 0.44 1.58
CA MET A 208 11.23 0.47 2.54
C MET A 208 11.37 -0.58 3.65
N ARG A 209 11.85 -1.80 3.33
CA ARG A 209 12.14 -2.81 4.35
C ARG A 209 13.37 -2.47 5.21
N PRO A 210 14.54 -2.09 4.65
CA PRO A 210 15.67 -1.58 5.42
C PRO A 210 15.29 -0.45 6.40
N PHE A 211 14.48 0.51 5.99
CA PHE A 211 14.01 1.56 6.89
C PHE A 211 13.10 1.03 8.01
N ALA A 212 12.22 0.09 7.70
CA ALA A 212 11.37 -0.54 8.71
C ALA A 212 12.20 -1.34 9.74
N LEU A 213 13.25 -2.04 9.30
CA LEU A 213 14.18 -2.75 10.17
C LEU A 213 14.97 -1.79 11.08
N ALA A 214 15.48 -0.70 10.52
CA ALA A 214 16.22 0.31 11.28
C ALA A 214 15.35 1.00 12.34
N ALA A 215 14.06 1.20 12.05
CA ALA A 215 13.09 1.77 13.00
C ALA A 215 12.66 0.80 14.12
N ALA A 216 12.81 -0.50 13.91
CA ALA A 216 12.36 -1.55 14.84
C ALA A 216 13.21 -1.70 16.11
N GLY A 217 14.13 -0.79 16.39
CA GLY A 217 15.10 -0.85 17.48
C GLY A 217 14.57 -0.93 18.92
N ALA A 218 13.23 -1.01 19.14
CA ALA A 218 12.62 -1.26 20.43
C ALA A 218 11.88 -2.60 20.44
N PRO A 219 12.07 -3.47 21.44
CA PRO A 219 11.39 -4.76 21.53
C PRO A 219 9.91 -4.56 21.85
N HIS A 220 9.03 -4.88 20.91
CA HIS A 220 7.58 -4.88 21.15
C HIS A 220 6.99 -6.28 21.33
N SER A 221 7.67 -7.31 20.92
CA SER A 221 7.33 -8.72 21.15
C SER A 221 8.51 -9.62 20.80
N GLY A 222 8.45 -10.90 21.17
CA GLY A 222 9.59 -11.82 21.14
C GLY A 222 10.15 -12.18 19.78
N ASP A 223 9.40 -11.97 18.67
CA ASP A 223 9.84 -12.34 17.33
C ASP A 223 10.24 -11.09 16.51
N ALA A 224 11.48 -11.11 15.97
CA ALA A 224 11.97 -10.05 15.10
C ALA A 224 11.09 -9.84 13.84
N ALA A 225 10.46 -10.90 13.32
CA ALA A 225 9.54 -10.83 12.20
C ALA A 225 8.24 -10.11 12.54
N GLU A 226 7.82 -10.08 13.82
CA GLU A 226 6.66 -9.31 14.28
C GLU A 226 6.91 -7.82 14.38
N ARG A 227 8.17 -7.42 14.42
CA ARG A 227 8.59 -6.02 14.62
C ARG A 227 8.69 -5.22 13.34
N VAL A 228 8.61 -5.88 12.18
CA VAL A 228 8.84 -5.24 10.88
C VAL A 228 7.54 -5.05 10.12
N ALA A 229 7.19 -3.82 9.86
CA ALA A 229 5.93 -3.37 9.26
C ALA A 229 5.81 -3.56 7.75
N LEU A 230 6.61 -4.40 7.09
CA LEU A 230 6.54 -4.52 5.65
C LEU A 230 6.66 -5.95 5.15
N ARG A 231 5.71 -6.31 4.27
CA ARG A 231 5.72 -7.44 3.35
C ARG A 231 5.95 -8.83 3.98
N GLY A 232 4.88 -9.41 4.49
CA GLY A 232 4.85 -10.77 4.99
C GLY A 232 5.29 -10.92 6.45
N SER A 233 5.66 -9.84 7.12
CA SER A 233 6.09 -9.90 8.53
C SER A 233 4.92 -10.08 9.50
N THR A 234 3.80 -9.40 9.30
CA THR A 234 2.61 -9.53 10.16
C THR A 234 1.72 -10.72 9.81
N GLY A 235 1.75 -11.20 8.56
CA GLY A 235 0.93 -12.31 8.10
C GLY A 235 -0.34 -11.87 7.35
N LEU A 236 -1.18 -12.86 7.05
CA LEU A 236 -2.48 -12.69 6.38
C LEU A 236 -3.57 -12.49 7.43
N PRO A 237 -4.38 -11.41 7.37
CA PRO A 237 -5.50 -11.26 8.28
C PRO A 237 -6.54 -12.37 8.07
N VAL A 238 -7.00 -12.97 9.16
CA VAL A 238 -8.15 -13.89 9.14
C VAL A 238 -9.43 -13.06 8.97
N GLY A 239 -10.27 -13.42 8.02
CA GLY A 239 -11.44 -12.64 7.59
C GLY A 239 -11.15 -11.73 6.39
N SER A 240 -10.08 -12.01 5.63
CA SER A 240 -9.53 -11.19 4.55
C SER A 240 -8.87 -9.88 5.02
N MET A 241 -8.38 -9.08 4.09
CA MET A 241 -7.78 -7.78 4.41
C MET A 241 -8.78 -6.79 5.05
N SER A 242 -10.09 -7.00 4.88
CA SER A 242 -11.12 -6.15 5.48
C SER A 242 -11.20 -6.29 7.01
N ALA A 243 -10.73 -7.40 7.57
CA ALA A 243 -10.69 -7.59 9.03
C ALA A 243 -9.84 -6.52 9.74
N ILE A 244 -8.87 -5.91 9.05
CA ILE A 244 -8.11 -4.77 9.57
C ILE A 244 -9.04 -3.58 9.80
N VAL A 245 -9.94 -3.32 8.86
CA VAL A 245 -10.90 -2.21 8.94
C VAL A 245 -11.93 -2.48 10.03
N ASP A 246 -12.46 -3.70 10.09
CA ASP A 246 -13.45 -4.09 11.10
C ASP A 246 -12.87 -3.88 12.51
N ALA A 247 -11.64 -4.31 12.76
CA ALA A 247 -10.97 -4.11 14.05
C ALA A 247 -10.67 -2.62 14.36
N LEU A 248 -10.30 -1.82 13.35
CA LEU A 248 -10.08 -0.39 13.52
C LEU A 248 -11.40 0.36 13.80
N GLU A 249 -12.48 -0.03 13.15
CA GLU A 249 -13.81 0.53 13.36
C GLU A 249 -14.29 0.24 14.80
N ASP A 250 -14.12 -0.99 15.28
CA ASP A 250 -14.44 -1.36 16.66
C ASP A 250 -13.55 -0.63 17.68
N SER A 251 -12.26 -0.47 17.39
CA SER A 251 -11.36 0.34 18.20
C SER A 251 -11.82 1.81 18.25
N CYS A 252 -12.22 2.39 17.13
CA CYS A 252 -12.78 3.74 17.08
C CYS A 252 -14.02 3.87 17.96
N ARG A 253 -14.98 2.93 17.85
CA ARG A 253 -16.20 2.92 18.67
C ARG A 253 -15.90 2.77 20.16
N ALA A 254 -14.96 1.89 20.52
CA ALA A 254 -14.54 1.68 21.90
C ALA A 254 -13.93 2.95 22.53
N HIS A 255 -13.36 3.82 21.73
CA HIS A 255 -12.81 5.12 22.16
C HIS A 255 -13.76 6.32 21.92
N GLY A 256 -15.05 6.06 21.67
CA GLY A 256 -16.07 7.12 21.53
C GLY A 256 -15.97 7.96 20.27
N VAL A 257 -15.29 7.47 19.22
CA VAL A 257 -15.21 8.15 17.92
C VAL A 257 -16.55 8.08 17.22
N THR A 258 -17.05 9.21 16.73
CA THR A 258 -18.25 9.29 15.89
C THR A 258 -17.88 8.93 14.45
N LEU A 259 -18.52 7.89 13.90
CA LEU A 259 -18.31 7.43 12.52
C LEU A 259 -19.50 7.84 11.66
N ARG A 260 -19.30 8.71 10.66
CA ARG A 260 -20.32 9.22 9.74
C ARG A 260 -19.98 8.79 8.32
N THR A 261 -20.71 7.85 7.79
CA THR A 261 -20.66 7.38 6.39
C THR A 261 -21.71 8.07 5.52
N GLY A 262 -21.57 7.98 4.19
CA GLY A 262 -22.51 8.60 3.24
C GLY A 262 -22.53 10.14 3.33
N SER A 263 -21.45 10.75 3.80
CA SER A 263 -21.36 12.18 4.10
C SER A 263 -20.15 12.81 3.37
N PRO A 264 -20.23 12.99 2.03
CA PRO A 264 -19.12 13.54 1.27
C PRO A 264 -18.81 14.99 1.72
N VAL A 265 -17.60 15.20 2.21
CA VAL A 265 -17.08 16.54 2.48
C VAL A 265 -16.82 17.23 1.16
N VAL A 266 -17.31 18.47 1.01
CA VAL A 266 -17.15 19.28 -0.19
C VAL A 266 -16.29 20.50 0.02
N ARG A 267 -16.03 20.90 1.27
CA ARG A 267 -15.16 22.03 1.58
C ARG A 267 -14.62 21.95 3.01
N VAL A 268 -13.36 22.33 3.19
CA VAL A 268 -12.76 22.63 4.49
C VAL A 268 -13.12 24.08 4.87
N LEU A 269 -13.65 24.27 6.07
CA LEU A 269 -13.98 25.57 6.62
C LEU A 269 -12.77 26.14 7.36
N HIS A 270 -12.36 27.35 7.03
CA HIS A 270 -11.23 28.02 7.67
C HIS A 270 -11.44 29.54 7.79
N GLY A 271 -10.66 30.18 8.63
CA GLY A 271 -10.43 31.61 8.64
C GLY A 271 -9.13 31.94 7.92
N ASP A 272 -8.58 33.13 8.16
CA ASP A 272 -7.36 33.58 7.48
C ASP A 272 -6.13 32.72 7.81
N ALA A 273 -6.06 32.15 9.00
CA ALA A 273 -4.87 31.44 9.50
C ALA A 273 -5.16 30.08 10.18
N GLU A 274 -6.42 29.72 10.37
CA GLU A 274 -6.77 28.52 11.12
C GLU A 274 -8.02 27.82 10.58
N VAL A 275 -8.04 26.48 10.70
CA VAL A 275 -9.18 25.65 10.33
C VAL A 275 -10.33 25.82 11.33
N ARG A 276 -11.57 25.62 10.89
CA ARG A 276 -12.80 25.70 11.70
C ARG A 276 -13.68 24.48 11.61
N GLY A 277 -13.40 23.57 10.67
CA GLY A 277 -14.18 22.36 10.44
C GLY A 277 -14.34 22.01 8.97
N VAL A 278 -15.43 21.31 8.65
CA VAL A 278 -15.76 20.88 7.29
C VAL A 278 -17.26 21.00 7.04
N VAL A 279 -17.66 21.11 5.77
CA VAL A 279 -19.06 21.03 5.34
C VAL A 279 -19.24 19.90 4.35
N THR A 280 -20.31 19.13 4.50
CA THR A 280 -20.69 18.04 3.60
C THR A 280 -21.59 18.51 2.45
N ALA A 281 -21.77 17.67 1.44
CA ALA A 281 -22.67 17.94 0.31
C ALA A 281 -24.14 18.15 0.73
N SER A 282 -24.56 17.61 1.87
CA SER A 282 -25.89 17.87 2.44
C SER A 282 -26.01 19.22 3.16
N GLY A 283 -24.92 19.98 3.28
CA GLY A 283 -24.87 21.21 4.05
C GLY A 283 -24.66 21.01 5.55
N GLU A 284 -24.48 19.79 6.03
CA GLU A 284 -24.16 19.51 7.43
C GLU A 284 -22.72 19.98 7.75
N GLU A 285 -22.58 20.79 8.80
CA GLU A 285 -21.28 21.27 9.27
C GLU A 285 -20.79 20.47 10.48
N PHE A 286 -19.51 20.12 10.43
CA PHE A 286 -18.76 19.53 11.52
C PHE A 286 -17.69 20.53 11.96
N THR A 287 -17.93 21.22 13.07
CA THR A 287 -17.00 22.24 13.57
C THR A 287 -15.93 21.62 14.46
N ALA A 288 -14.69 22.01 14.26
CA ALA A 288 -13.56 21.55 15.06
C ALA A 288 -12.39 22.53 14.97
N ASP A 289 -11.60 22.59 16.05
CA ASP A 289 -10.38 23.38 16.09
C ASP A 289 -9.21 22.69 15.33
N ARG A 290 -9.42 21.40 14.97
CA ARG A 290 -8.45 20.60 14.19
C ARG A 290 -9.15 19.73 13.19
N VAL A 291 -8.55 19.65 11.99
CA VAL A 291 -9.02 18.77 10.91
C VAL A 291 -7.85 17.94 10.40
N VAL A 292 -8.05 16.63 10.26
CA VAL A 292 -7.12 15.71 9.61
C VAL A 292 -7.71 15.25 8.29
N SER A 293 -7.06 15.55 7.19
CA SER A 293 -7.46 15.01 5.89
C SER A 293 -6.69 13.71 5.59
N ALA A 294 -7.41 12.61 5.45
CA ALA A 294 -6.87 11.30 5.08
C ALA A 294 -7.26 10.89 3.66
N VAL A 295 -7.70 11.82 2.83
CA VAL A 295 -8.00 11.62 1.41
C VAL A 295 -6.75 11.84 0.54
N ASN A 296 -6.86 11.53 -0.74
CA ASN A 296 -5.77 11.81 -1.69
C ASN A 296 -5.43 13.30 -1.70
N PRO A 297 -4.15 13.71 -1.56
CA PRO A 297 -3.76 15.12 -1.56
C PRO A 297 -4.20 15.89 -2.80
N VAL A 298 -4.14 15.26 -4.00
CA VAL A 298 -4.63 15.93 -5.23
C VAL A 298 -6.12 16.26 -5.12
N HIS A 299 -6.93 15.32 -4.64
CA HIS A 299 -8.36 15.55 -4.39
C HIS A 299 -8.56 16.65 -3.33
N LEU A 300 -7.81 16.59 -2.21
CA LEU A 300 -7.87 17.58 -1.15
C LEU A 300 -7.62 19.00 -1.68
N PHE A 301 -6.50 19.21 -2.37
CA PHE A 301 -6.07 20.53 -2.81
C PHE A 301 -6.85 21.04 -4.03
N ARG A 302 -7.36 20.14 -4.88
CA ARG A 302 -8.15 20.52 -6.05
C ARG A 302 -9.59 20.87 -5.70
N ASP A 303 -10.21 20.06 -4.83
CA ASP A 303 -11.66 20.02 -4.69
C ASP A 303 -12.17 20.49 -3.32
N LEU A 304 -11.36 20.39 -2.24
CA LEU A 304 -11.82 20.64 -0.86
C LEU A 304 -11.22 21.91 -0.23
N LEU A 305 -10.11 22.41 -0.76
CA LEU A 305 -9.42 23.62 -0.31
C LEU A 305 -9.48 24.72 -1.38
N ASP A 306 -9.52 25.96 -0.95
CA ASP A 306 -9.36 27.14 -1.82
C ASP A 306 -7.92 27.68 -1.78
N ASP A 307 -7.64 28.68 -2.63
CA ASP A 307 -6.31 29.28 -2.72
C ASP A 307 -5.91 30.06 -1.45
N ALA A 308 -6.87 30.53 -0.68
CA ALA A 308 -6.61 31.26 0.57
C ALA A 308 -6.08 30.34 1.67
N ALA A 309 -6.39 29.03 1.62
CA ALA A 309 -5.98 28.06 2.63
C ALA A 309 -4.49 27.72 2.57
N MET A 310 -3.91 27.57 1.36
CA MET A 310 -2.57 27.00 1.15
C MET A 310 -1.67 27.83 0.22
N GLY A 311 -2.21 28.82 -0.44
CA GLY A 311 -1.53 29.56 -1.51
C GLY A 311 -1.58 28.84 -2.87
N PRO A 312 -1.58 29.60 -3.95
CA PRO A 312 -1.75 29.07 -5.30
C PRO A 312 -0.57 28.21 -5.77
N GLU A 313 0.65 28.47 -5.30
CA GLU A 313 1.85 27.74 -5.70
C GLU A 313 1.82 26.31 -5.17
N ILE A 314 1.64 26.12 -3.85
CA ILE A 314 1.54 24.80 -3.22
C ILE A 314 0.39 23.99 -3.85
N ARG A 315 -0.76 24.66 -4.06
CA ARG A 315 -1.91 24.03 -4.70
C ARG A 315 -1.58 23.53 -6.11
N ALA A 316 -0.95 24.36 -6.93
CA ALA A 316 -0.58 24.00 -8.30
C ALA A 316 0.40 22.82 -8.34
N GLU A 317 1.42 22.82 -7.47
CA GLU A 317 2.39 21.73 -7.40
C GLU A 317 1.76 20.42 -6.93
N VAL A 318 0.97 20.42 -5.86
CA VAL A 318 0.29 19.21 -5.38
C VAL A 318 -0.72 18.68 -6.38
N THR A 319 -1.54 19.55 -7.00
CA THR A 319 -2.53 19.13 -8.00
C THR A 319 -1.89 18.67 -9.32
N GLY A 320 -0.67 19.14 -9.61
CA GLY A 320 0.16 18.69 -10.73
C GLY A 320 0.81 17.32 -10.53
N THR A 321 0.73 16.73 -9.33
CA THR A 321 1.28 15.40 -9.07
C THR A 321 0.59 14.35 -9.96
N ALA A 322 1.38 13.62 -10.74
CA ALA A 322 0.85 12.62 -11.65
C ALA A 322 0.25 11.43 -10.88
N MET A 323 -1.03 11.20 -11.06
CA MET A 323 -1.75 10.02 -10.54
C MET A 323 -1.74 8.90 -11.59
N ARG A 324 -0.57 8.38 -11.92
CA ARG A 324 -0.42 7.33 -12.92
C ARG A 324 -0.85 5.99 -12.36
N GLY A 325 -2.15 5.76 -12.31
CA GLY A 325 -2.70 4.50 -11.85
C GLY A 325 -2.82 3.48 -12.97
N SER A 326 -2.74 2.22 -12.61
CA SER A 326 -2.81 1.12 -13.57
C SER A 326 -3.37 -0.16 -12.97
N ALA A 327 -4.02 -0.06 -11.81
CA ALA A 327 -4.59 -1.22 -11.15
C ALA A 327 -5.85 -1.71 -11.88
N PHE A 328 -5.95 -3.03 -12.02
CA PHE A 328 -7.13 -3.75 -12.50
C PHE A 328 -7.43 -4.88 -11.51
N LYS A 329 -8.69 -5.04 -11.13
CA LYS A 329 -9.09 -6.06 -10.16
C LYS A 329 -9.67 -7.28 -10.85
N VAL A 330 -9.23 -8.46 -10.42
CA VAL A 330 -9.81 -9.75 -10.78
C VAL A 330 -10.24 -10.46 -9.49
N VAL A 331 -11.50 -10.83 -9.42
CA VAL A 331 -12.03 -11.73 -8.39
C VAL A 331 -12.69 -12.90 -9.08
N LEU A 332 -12.25 -14.11 -8.73
CA LEU A 332 -12.80 -15.35 -9.27
C LEU A 332 -13.35 -16.16 -8.11
N GLU A 333 -14.54 -16.73 -8.29
CA GLU A 333 -15.05 -17.83 -7.50
C GLU A 333 -14.81 -19.12 -8.28
N VAL A 334 -14.18 -20.11 -7.67
CA VAL A 334 -13.85 -21.39 -8.31
C VAL A 334 -14.43 -22.55 -7.51
N ASP A 335 -14.85 -23.62 -8.18
CA ASP A 335 -15.38 -24.83 -7.55
C ASP A 335 -14.31 -25.64 -6.82
N SER A 336 -13.08 -25.55 -7.31
CA SER A 336 -11.91 -26.21 -6.73
C SER A 336 -10.62 -25.51 -7.14
N LEU A 337 -9.56 -25.70 -6.38
CA LEU A 337 -8.24 -25.09 -6.62
C LEU A 337 -7.34 -26.03 -7.43
N PRO A 338 -6.88 -25.61 -8.62
CA PRO A 338 -5.85 -26.35 -9.34
C PRO A 338 -4.53 -26.41 -8.58
N ALA A 339 -3.71 -27.40 -8.87
CA ALA A 339 -2.33 -27.43 -8.39
C ALA A 339 -1.51 -26.34 -9.08
N TYR A 340 -0.53 -25.77 -8.39
CA TYR A 340 0.45 -24.90 -9.01
C TYR A 340 1.43 -25.72 -9.88
N ALA A 341 1.66 -25.27 -11.10
CA ALA A 341 2.65 -25.87 -11.99
C ALA A 341 4.07 -25.51 -11.54
N GLY A 342 4.98 -26.47 -11.59
CA GLY A 342 6.40 -26.26 -11.33
C GLY A 342 6.77 -26.07 -9.86
N LEU A 343 5.97 -26.59 -8.94
CA LEU A 343 6.37 -26.67 -7.53
C LEU A 343 7.55 -27.62 -7.35
N PRO A 344 8.49 -27.32 -6.44
CA PRO A 344 9.50 -28.28 -5.98
C PRO A 344 8.84 -29.55 -5.39
N GLU A 345 9.47 -30.70 -5.57
CA GLU A 345 8.95 -32.01 -5.08
C GLU A 345 8.76 -32.06 -3.56
N ASP A 346 9.58 -31.30 -2.81
CA ASP A 346 9.53 -31.21 -1.36
C ASP A 346 8.55 -30.16 -0.82
N ALA A 347 7.83 -29.47 -1.71
CA ALA A 347 6.86 -28.45 -1.32
C ALA A 347 5.47 -29.07 -1.09
N ASP A 348 4.85 -28.75 0.04
CA ASP A 348 3.45 -29.06 0.29
C ASP A 348 2.54 -28.11 -0.50
N PRO A 349 1.76 -28.59 -1.47
CA PRO A 349 0.90 -27.76 -2.30
C PRO A 349 -0.15 -26.95 -1.51
N GLU A 350 -0.68 -27.52 -0.42
CA GLU A 350 -1.68 -26.83 0.41
C GLU A 350 -1.06 -25.64 1.14
N GLN A 351 0.14 -25.83 1.69
CA GLN A 351 0.90 -24.77 2.35
C GLN A 351 1.27 -23.65 1.38
N VAL A 352 1.71 -23.99 0.17
CA VAL A 352 2.07 -23.02 -0.86
C VAL A 352 0.86 -22.21 -1.36
N ARG A 353 -0.33 -22.83 -1.49
CA ARG A 353 -1.55 -22.11 -1.91
C ARG A 353 -2.00 -21.06 -0.89
N ALA A 354 -1.67 -21.23 0.38
CA ALA A 354 -2.04 -20.30 1.44
C ALA A 354 -1.21 -18.98 1.43
N CYS A 355 -0.14 -18.92 0.64
CA CYS A 355 0.69 -17.71 0.54
C CYS A 355 0.24 -16.76 -0.58
N GLN A 356 0.89 -15.59 -0.67
CA GLN A 356 0.73 -14.70 -1.81
C GLN A 356 1.39 -15.28 -3.06
N PHE A 357 0.72 -15.23 -4.20
CA PHE A 357 1.33 -15.55 -5.48
C PHE A 357 1.59 -14.30 -6.32
N ARG A 358 2.61 -14.40 -7.20
CA ARG A 358 3.00 -13.36 -8.14
C ARG A 358 3.18 -13.92 -9.53
N VAL A 359 2.78 -13.14 -10.53
CA VAL A 359 3.00 -13.42 -11.94
C VAL A 359 3.82 -12.29 -12.52
N GLY A 360 4.94 -12.65 -13.15
CA GLY A 360 5.94 -11.74 -13.71
C GLY A 360 7.32 -12.37 -13.61
N SER A 361 8.06 -12.44 -14.71
CA SER A 361 9.23 -13.32 -14.83
C SER A 361 10.57 -12.62 -15.12
N SER A 362 10.57 -11.36 -15.60
CA SER A 362 11.82 -10.67 -15.94
C SER A 362 11.70 -9.14 -15.84
N LEU A 363 12.86 -8.47 -15.74
CA LEU A 363 12.94 -7.01 -15.85
C LEU A 363 12.41 -6.50 -17.18
N GLY A 364 12.74 -7.20 -18.28
CA GLY A 364 12.28 -6.86 -19.63
C GLY A 364 10.76 -6.89 -19.75
N GLN A 365 10.09 -7.89 -19.16
CA GLN A 365 8.63 -7.95 -19.12
C GLN A 365 8.04 -6.76 -18.32
N ILE A 366 8.64 -6.38 -17.21
CA ILE A 366 8.18 -5.23 -16.41
C ILE A 366 8.33 -3.94 -17.20
N GLU A 367 9.50 -3.71 -17.79
CA GLU A 367 9.81 -2.53 -18.61
C GLU A 367 8.84 -2.39 -19.80
N GLU A 368 8.63 -3.47 -20.54
CA GLU A 368 7.70 -3.48 -21.69
C GLU A 368 6.25 -3.25 -21.24
N SER A 369 5.82 -3.90 -20.17
CA SER A 369 4.47 -3.76 -19.64
C SER A 369 4.18 -2.31 -19.21
N VAL A 370 5.11 -1.68 -18.49
CA VAL A 370 5.00 -0.26 -18.09
C VAL A 370 5.02 0.64 -19.32
N SER A 371 5.97 0.43 -20.23
CA SER A 371 6.11 1.26 -21.44
C SER A 371 4.86 1.20 -22.32
N ARG A 372 4.23 0.04 -22.44
CA ARG A 372 2.94 -0.12 -23.15
C ARG A 372 1.83 0.66 -22.47
N ALA A 373 1.70 0.52 -21.14
CA ALA A 373 0.65 1.20 -20.38
C ALA A 373 0.79 2.73 -20.42
N LEU A 374 2.01 3.26 -20.39
CA LEU A 374 2.27 4.69 -20.56
C LEU A 374 1.86 5.21 -21.97
N ARG A 375 1.87 4.35 -22.99
CA ARG A 375 1.35 4.65 -24.34
C ARG A 375 -0.15 4.36 -24.49
N GLY A 376 -0.85 3.99 -23.41
CA GLY A 376 -2.27 3.68 -23.43
C GLY A 376 -2.61 2.25 -23.88
N HIS A 377 -1.64 1.33 -23.94
CA HIS A 377 -1.87 -0.06 -24.31
C HIS A 377 -1.77 -0.97 -23.10
N ALA A 378 -2.81 -1.75 -22.84
CA ALA A 378 -2.76 -2.74 -21.77
C ALA A 378 -1.68 -3.82 -22.05
N SER A 379 -1.10 -4.37 -20.97
CA SER A 379 -0.10 -5.43 -21.09
C SER A 379 -0.68 -6.68 -21.76
N GLU A 380 0.09 -7.32 -22.60
CA GLU A 380 -0.24 -8.62 -23.18
C GLU A 380 0.06 -9.77 -22.20
N GLN A 381 1.01 -9.55 -21.31
CA GLN A 381 1.35 -10.45 -20.20
C GLN A 381 1.21 -9.69 -18.89
N PRO A 382 -0.02 -9.57 -18.33
CA PRO A 382 -0.25 -8.78 -17.13
C PRO A 382 0.58 -9.27 -15.95
N LEU A 383 1.23 -8.33 -15.28
CA LEU A 383 1.85 -8.59 -13.98
C LEU A 383 0.76 -8.65 -12.92
N MET A 384 0.82 -9.62 -12.03
CA MET A 384 -0.26 -9.85 -11.07
C MET A 384 0.25 -10.22 -9.68
N TRP A 385 -0.49 -9.78 -8.67
CA TRP A 385 -0.36 -10.21 -7.29
C TRP A 385 -1.70 -10.69 -6.77
N GLY A 386 -1.71 -11.88 -6.20
CA GLY A 386 -2.96 -12.48 -5.75
C GLY A 386 -2.85 -13.27 -4.46
N LEU A 387 -4.02 -13.55 -3.93
CA LEU A 387 -4.26 -14.37 -2.73
C LEU A 387 -5.45 -15.29 -2.99
N ILE A 388 -5.50 -16.38 -2.23
CA ILE A 388 -6.68 -17.24 -2.11
C ILE A 388 -7.22 -17.10 -0.67
N PRO A 389 -7.98 -16.02 -0.39
CA PRO A 389 -8.32 -15.66 0.99
C PRO A 389 -9.16 -16.72 1.71
N THR A 390 -9.91 -17.54 1.01
CA THR A 390 -10.69 -18.65 1.60
C THR A 390 -9.85 -19.73 2.26
N LEU A 391 -8.57 -19.85 1.93
CA LEU A 391 -7.66 -20.81 2.58
C LEU A 391 -7.26 -20.39 4.00
N THR A 392 -7.20 -19.08 4.24
CA THR A 392 -6.86 -18.53 5.56
C THR A 392 -8.06 -17.98 6.32
N SER A 393 -9.19 -17.84 5.64
CA SER A 393 -10.40 -17.20 6.15
C SER A 393 -11.65 -18.00 5.75
N PRO A 394 -11.95 -19.10 6.44
CA PRO A 394 -13.15 -19.90 6.21
C PRO A 394 -14.40 -19.05 6.36
N GLY A 395 -15.43 -19.31 5.54
CA GLY A 395 -16.73 -18.62 5.60
C GLY A 395 -16.84 -17.39 4.69
N LEU A 396 -15.83 -17.08 3.88
CA LEU A 396 -15.93 -16.05 2.84
C LEU A 396 -16.82 -16.47 1.66
N THR A 397 -17.09 -17.77 1.53
CA THR A 397 -18.04 -18.35 0.57
C THR A 397 -19.02 -19.28 1.28
N PRO A 398 -20.29 -19.38 0.83
CA PRO A 398 -21.16 -20.46 1.25
C PRO A 398 -20.74 -21.77 0.55
N GLY A 399 -20.45 -22.80 1.32
CA GLY A 399 -20.06 -24.12 0.78
C GLY A 399 -18.55 -24.29 0.58
N ASN A 400 -18.16 -25.08 -0.41
CA ASN A 400 -16.77 -25.52 -0.63
C ASN A 400 -16.09 -24.79 -1.80
N THR A 401 -16.61 -23.66 -2.24
CA THR A 401 -15.94 -22.86 -3.28
C THR A 401 -14.80 -22.03 -2.71
N HIS A 402 -13.90 -21.58 -3.59
CA HIS A 402 -12.78 -20.73 -3.21
C HIS A 402 -12.84 -19.40 -3.93
N LEU A 403 -12.31 -18.36 -3.29
CA LEU A 403 -12.12 -17.06 -3.90
C LEU A 403 -10.63 -16.85 -4.22
N ILE A 404 -10.36 -16.41 -5.45
CA ILE A 404 -9.06 -15.94 -5.89
C ILE A 404 -9.17 -14.44 -6.11
N SER A 405 -8.40 -13.68 -5.37
CA SER A 405 -8.40 -12.20 -5.40
C SER A 405 -7.06 -11.71 -5.95
N VAL A 406 -7.10 -11.03 -7.09
CA VAL A 406 -5.91 -10.61 -7.83
C VAL A 406 -5.97 -9.13 -8.14
N ASN A 407 -4.83 -8.44 -7.99
CA ASN A 407 -4.60 -7.15 -8.59
C ASN A 407 -3.64 -7.33 -9.76
N ALA A 408 -4.11 -7.03 -10.97
CA ALA A 408 -3.28 -6.92 -12.14
C ALA A 408 -2.81 -5.46 -12.30
N TRP A 409 -1.63 -5.29 -12.86
CA TRP A 409 -0.98 -4.00 -13.01
C TRP A 409 -0.82 -3.65 -14.48
N HIS A 410 -0.59 -2.37 -14.75
CA HIS A 410 -0.33 -1.82 -16.07
C HIS A 410 -1.52 -1.94 -17.04
N ALA A 411 -2.74 -1.84 -16.50
CA ALA A 411 -3.94 -1.51 -17.25
C ALA A 411 -4.03 0.02 -17.35
N PRO A 412 -3.90 0.63 -18.54
CA PRO A 412 -3.87 2.09 -18.66
C PRO A 412 -5.23 2.70 -18.25
N TYR A 413 -5.20 3.77 -17.43
CA TYR A 413 -6.43 4.48 -17.06
C TYR A 413 -7.14 5.06 -18.29
N ARG A 414 -6.36 5.55 -19.28
CA ARG A 414 -6.86 6.08 -20.56
C ARG A 414 -6.29 5.23 -21.70
N PRO A 415 -7.00 4.17 -22.14
CA PRO A 415 -6.54 3.38 -23.28
C PRO A 415 -6.51 4.22 -24.57
N HIS A 416 -5.50 3.95 -25.41
CA HIS A 416 -5.25 4.70 -26.65
C HIS A 416 -6.41 4.55 -27.67
N ASP A 417 -7.02 3.38 -27.72
CA ASP A 417 -8.02 2.98 -28.71
C ASP A 417 -9.48 3.12 -28.22
N GLY A 418 -9.71 4.02 -27.26
CA GLY A 418 -11.03 4.36 -26.72
C GLY A 418 -11.20 4.04 -25.25
N PRO A 419 -12.32 4.42 -24.62
CA PRO A 419 -12.53 4.25 -23.18
C PRO A 419 -12.69 2.79 -22.78
N TRP A 420 -12.59 2.53 -21.47
CA TRP A 420 -13.00 1.26 -20.92
C TRP A 420 -14.52 1.07 -21.08
N ASP A 421 -14.92 -0.06 -21.62
CA ASP A 421 -16.28 -0.57 -21.71
C ASP A 421 -16.32 -2.01 -21.19
N ALA A 422 -17.51 -2.61 -21.17
CA ALA A 422 -17.71 -3.96 -20.67
C ALA A 422 -16.92 -5.02 -21.48
N GLU A 423 -16.86 -4.88 -22.82
CA GLU A 423 -16.14 -5.82 -23.69
C GLU A 423 -14.63 -5.77 -23.44
N ARG A 424 -14.07 -4.57 -23.35
CA ARG A 424 -12.63 -4.37 -23.08
C ARG A 424 -12.26 -4.86 -21.68
N THR A 425 -13.11 -4.59 -20.69
CA THR A 425 -12.94 -5.07 -19.32
C THR A 425 -12.92 -6.59 -19.27
N GLU A 426 -13.89 -7.22 -19.91
CA GLU A 426 -13.97 -8.68 -20.00
C GLU A 426 -12.77 -9.28 -20.74
N ARG A 427 -12.38 -8.71 -21.86
CA ARG A 427 -11.22 -9.17 -22.65
C ARG A 427 -9.91 -9.12 -21.86
N PHE A 428 -9.67 -8.03 -21.15
CA PHE A 428 -8.46 -7.91 -20.32
C PHE A 428 -8.51 -8.83 -19.09
N GLY A 429 -9.67 -8.97 -18.46
CA GLY A 429 -9.89 -9.90 -17.36
C GLY A 429 -9.63 -11.36 -17.76
N ARG A 430 -10.13 -11.80 -18.92
CA ARG A 430 -9.86 -13.14 -19.47
C ARG A 430 -8.37 -13.35 -19.73
N ARG A 431 -7.66 -12.35 -20.26
CA ARG A 431 -6.20 -12.40 -20.40
C ARG A 431 -5.50 -12.60 -19.07
N CYS A 432 -5.96 -11.94 -18.00
CA CYS A 432 -5.43 -12.20 -16.66
C CYS A 432 -5.68 -13.65 -16.22
N VAL A 433 -6.85 -14.23 -16.51
CA VAL A 433 -7.14 -15.63 -16.21
C VAL A 433 -6.26 -16.59 -17.03
N GLU A 434 -5.99 -16.29 -18.29
CA GLU A 434 -5.07 -17.05 -19.14
C GLU A 434 -3.64 -17.06 -18.57
N GLU A 435 -3.13 -15.89 -18.15
CA GLU A 435 -1.81 -15.82 -17.50
C GLU A 435 -1.78 -16.55 -16.14
N LEU A 436 -2.84 -16.44 -15.33
CA LEU A 436 -2.98 -17.23 -14.09
C LEU A 436 -3.02 -18.74 -14.36
N SER A 437 -3.59 -19.17 -15.47
CA SER A 437 -3.67 -20.58 -15.86
C SER A 437 -2.30 -21.19 -16.17
N ARG A 438 -1.26 -20.39 -16.41
CA ARG A 438 0.13 -20.88 -16.50
C ARG A 438 0.65 -21.31 -15.13
N LEU A 439 0.30 -20.59 -14.08
CA LEU A 439 0.62 -20.95 -12.69
C LEU A 439 -0.33 -22.05 -12.18
N MET A 440 -1.61 -21.97 -12.53
CA MET A 440 -2.69 -22.85 -12.07
C MET A 440 -3.38 -23.52 -13.28
N PRO A 441 -2.81 -24.57 -13.88
CA PRO A 441 -3.38 -25.26 -15.05
C PRO A 441 -4.81 -25.74 -14.80
N GLY A 442 -5.70 -25.45 -15.76
CA GLY A 442 -7.13 -25.77 -15.64
C GLY A 442 -7.95 -24.79 -14.80
N LEU A 443 -7.38 -23.65 -14.40
CA LEU A 443 -8.09 -22.63 -13.63
C LEU A 443 -9.33 -22.12 -14.37
N ALA A 444 -9.22 -21.81 -15.65
CA ALA A 444 -10.32 -21.25 -16.45
C ALA A 444 -11.57 -22.14 -16.44
N ASP A 445 -11.40 -23.47 -16.46
CA ASP A 445 -12.50 -24.44 -16.46
C ASP A 445 -13.20 -24.58 -15.10
N ARG A 446 -12.60 -24.03 -14.04
CA ARG A 446 -13.09 -24.12 -12.66
C ARG A 446 -13.77 -22.85 -12.16
N VAL A 447 -13.75 -21.80 -12.98
CA VAL A 447 -14.38 -20.51 -12.64
C VAL A 447 -15.91 -20.67 -12.73
N VAL A 448 -16.59 -20.48 -11.61
CA VAL A 448 -18.07 -20.53 -11.51
C VAL A 448 -18.69 -19.13 -11.53
N ASP A 449 -17.95 -18.13 -11.06
CA ASP A 449 -18.36 -16.71 -11.12
C ASP A 449 -17.13 -15.80 -11.10
N HIS A 450 -17.24 -14.58 -11.63
CA HIS A 450 -16.14 -13.64 -11.64
C HIS A 450 -16.59 -12.18 -11.64
N ARG A 451 -15.72 -11.31 -11.16
CA ARG A 451 -15.83 -9.85 -11.30
C ARG A 451 -14.50 -9.29 -11.75
N PHE A 452 -14.52 -8.58 -12.85
CA PHE A 452 -13.43 -7.75 -13.33
C PHE A 452 -13.78 -6.28 -13.10
N MET A 453 -12.80 -5.49 -12.63
CA MET A 453 -12.96 -4.04 -12.49
C MET A 453 -11.81 -3.34 -13.17
N ASN A 454 -12.13 -2.51 -14.15
CA ASN A 454 -11.18 -1.68 -14.85
C ASN A 454 -10.76 -0.45 -14.01
N PRO A 455 -9.71 0.29 -14.42
CA PRO A 455 -9.21 1.44 -13.65
C PRO A 455 -10.24 2.55 -13.40
N VAL A 456 -11.19 2.76 -14.32
CA VAL A 456 -12.24 3.79 -14.19
C VAL A 456 -13.29 3.36 -13.15
N GLU A 457 -13.68 2.09 -13.15
CA GLU A 457 -14.56 1.53 -12.12
C GLU A 457 -13.90 1.57 -10.74
N ILE A 458 -12.59 1.28 -10.65
CA ILE A 458 -11.82 1.35 -9.40
C ILE A 458 -11.84 2.79 -8.85
N GLU A 459 -11.65 3.80 -9.68
CA GLU A 459 -11.77 5.19 -9.24
C GLU A 459 -13.19 5.51 -8.77
N SER A 460 -14.21 5.20 -9.56
CA SER A 460 -15.60 5.55 -9.24
C SER A 460 -16.12 4.84 -7.99
N GLU A 461 -15.81 3.55 -7.82
CA GLU A 461 -16.33 2.75 -6.70
C GLU A 461 -15.48 2.92 -5.43
N LEU A 462 -14.15 3.07 -5.56
CA LEU A 462 -13.23 3.08 -4.43
C LEU A 462 -12.61 4.46 -4.13
N GLY A 463 -12.73 5.42 -5.04
CA GLY A 463 -12.12 6.77 -4.93
C GLY A 463 -10.60 6.79 -5.05
N LEU A 464 -10.05 5.79 -5.70
CA LEU A 464 -8.64 5.76 -6.03
C LEU A 464 -8.42 6.55 -7.31
N LEU A 465 -8.05 7.81 -7.18
CA LEU A 465 -7.86 8.73 -8.28
C LEU A 465 -6.98 8.12 -9.38
N GLU A 466 -7.49 8.07 -10.60
CA GLU A 466 -6.90 7.37 -11.75
C GLU A 466 -6.47 5.91 -11.42
N SER A 467 -7.16 5.21 -10.49
CA SER A 467 -6.78 3.86 -10.02
C SER A 467 -5.37 3.78 -9.38
N ASN A 468 -4.78 4.91 -8.96
CA ASN A 468 -3.48 4.93 -8.30
C ASN A 468 -3.61 4.59 -6.82
N ILE A 469 -3.07 3.45 -6.40
CA ILE A 469 -3.20 2.95 -5.02
C ILE A 469 -2.16 3.53 -4.05
N THR A 470 -1.16 4.25 -4.56
CA THR A 470 -0.11 4.86 -3.75
C THR A 470 -0.26 6.37 -3.59
N HIS A 471 -1.29 6.98 -4.19
CA HIS A 471 -1.51 8.44 -4.21
C HIS A 471 -0.31 9.21 -4.78
N GLY A 472 0.14 8.80 -5.95
CA GLY A 472 1.31 9.30 -6.67
C GLY A 472 2.51 8.34 -6.61
N ASP A 473 3.41 8.48 -7.56
CA ASP A 473 4.60 7.65 -7.67
C ASP A 473 5.49 7.77 -6.42
N MET A 474 6.05 6.65 -5.96
CA MET A 474 6.96 6.59 -4.82
C MET A 474 8.42 6.65 -5.29
N LEU A 475 8.78 7.74 -5.97
CA LEU A 475 10.16 8.06 -6.37
C LEU A 475 10.79 9.06 -5.38
N PRO A 476 12.14 9.17 -5.32
CA PRO A 476 12.80 10.06 -4.37
C PRO A 476 12.29 11.51 -4.39
N GLY A 477 11.95 12.04 -5.58
CA GLY A 477 11.40 13.39 -5.74
C GLY A 477 9.95 13.56 -5.23
N ASN A 478 9.25 12.47 -4.91
CA ASN A 478 7.89 12.46 -4.36
C ASN A 478 7.79 11.53 -3.15
N LEU A 479 8.85 11.48 -2.36
CA LEU A 479 8.96 10.68 -1.12
C LEU A 479 9.70 11.52 -0.07
N PHE A 480 9.85 11.02 1.12
CA PHE A 480 10.51 11.73 2.23
C PHE A 480 9.86 13.10 2.49
N GLY A 481 10.68 14.14 2.71
CA GLY A 481 10.24 15.52 2.92
C GLY A 481 9.63 16.21 1.70
N ALA A 482 9.51 15.54 0.55
CA ALA A 482 8.82 16.05 -0.63
C ALA A 482 7.38 15.52 -0.79
N ARG A 483 6.89 14.67 0.13
CA ARG A 483 5.58 14.02 0.00
C ARG A 483 4.52 14.58 0.97
N PRO A 484 3.39 15.13 0.51
CA PRO A 484 3.03 15.44 -0.88
C PRO A 484 3.71 16.70 -1.44
N HIS A 485 4.26 17.56 -0.57
CA HIS A 485 4.96 18.79 -0.88
C HIS A 485 5.82 19.20 0.33
N PRO A 486 7.00 19.85 0.18
CA PRO A 486 7.84 20.21 1.32
C PRO A 486 7.15 21.01 2.42
N GLU A 487 6.29 21.96 2.07
CA GLU A 487 5.54 22.79 3.02
C GLU A 487 4.45 22.03 3.81
N VAL A 488 4.07 20.83 3.38
CA VAL A 488 3.06 19.98 4.03
C VAL A 488 3.63 18.62 4.41
N ALA A 489 4.93 18.43 4.26
CA ALA A 489 5.63 17.25 4.77
C ALA A 489 5.63 17.26 6.31
N GLY A 490 5.67 16.07 6.93
CA GLY A 490 5.58 15.98 8.39
C GLY A 490 4.16 16.21 8.92
N TYR A 491 3.17 16.02 8.06
CA TYR A 491 1.71 15.97 8.38
C TYR A 491 1.05 17.31 8.70
N ARG A 492 1.80 18.36 8.91
CA ARG A 492 1.30 19.72 9.19
C ARG A 492 1.17 20.51 7.90
N THR A 493 0.30 21.52 7.94
CA THR A 493 0.13 22.47 6.86
C THR A 493 0.37 23.90 7.35
N PRO A 494 0.53 24.89 6.46
CA PRO A 494 0.57 26.31 6.82
C PRO A 494 -0.70 26.78 7.55
N LEU A 495 -1.86 26.15 7.27
CA LEU A 495 -3.13 26.46 7.94
C LEU A 495 -3.14 25.81 9.33
N LYS A 496 -3.11 26.63 10.39
CA LYS A 496 -3.09 26.15 11.77
C LYS A 496 -4.25 25.20 12.06
N GLY A 497 -3.95 24.08 12.72
CA GLY A 497 -4.94 23.05 13.07
C GLY A 497 -5.34 22.13 11.90
N PHE A 498 -4.78 22.33 10.71
CA PHE A 498 -5.05 21.47 9.57
C PHE A 498 -3.89 20.51 9.28
N TYR A 499 -4.20 19.22 9.19
CA TYR A 499 -3.21 18.15 9.03
C TYR A 499 -3.54 17.28 7.81
N VAL A 500 -2.50 16.74 7.17
CA VAL A 500 -2.62 15.81 6.04
C VAL A 500 -2.11 14.43 6.45
N SER A 501 -2.84 13.39 6.07
CA SER A 501 -2.56 11.99 6.37
C SER A 501 -2.79 11.11 5.15
N GLY A 502 -2.60 9.80 5.30
CA GLY A 502 -2.92 8.82 4.26
C GLY A 502 -1.74 8.45 3.38
N ALA A 503 -2.01 7.64 2.34
CA ALA A 503 -0.98 7.13 1.43
C ALA A 503 -0.21 8.23 0.67
N GLY A 504 -0.80 9.42 0.54
CA GLY A 504 -0.16 10.59 -0.06
C GLY A 504 0.82 11.34 0.86
N THR A 505 1.06 10.87 2.08
CA THR A 505 2.08 11.39 3.00
C THR A 505 3.14 10.34 3.30
N TRP A 506 4.23 10.72 3.97
CA TRP A 506 5.25 9.78 4.44
C TRP A 506 4.64 8.70 5.37
N PRO A 507 5.07 7.46 5.32
CA PRO A 507 6.05 6.85 4.42
C PRO A 507 5.49 6.38 3.08
N GLY A 508 4.31 6.81 2.69
CA GLY A 508 3.71 6.50 1.40
C GLY A 508 2.61 5.44 1.47
N GLY A 509 2.42 4.73 0.36
CA GLY A 509 1.39 3.71 0.18
C GLY A 509 1.55 2.48 1.09
N TYR A 510 0.86 1.42 0.71
CA TYR A 510 0.68 0.19 1.51
C TYR A 510 -0.35 0.34 2.65
N ILE A 511 -0.73 -0.81 3.24
CA ILE A 511 -1.70 -0.84 4.35
C ILE A 511 -0.94 -0.88 5.69
N THR A 512 -0.10 0.13 5.94
CA THR A 512 0.72 0.17 7.15
C THR A 512 0.02 0.78 8.35
N GLY A 513 -0.91 1.70 8.14
CA GLY A 513 -1.48 2.54 9.20
C GLY A 513 -0.49 3.58 9.77
N THR A 514 0.78 3.53 9.34
CA THR A 514 1.85 4.42 9.83
C THR A 514 1.56 5.90 9.55
N PRO A 515 1.11 6.32 8.34
CA PRO A 515 0.72 7.72 8.12
C PRO A 515 -0.35 8.20 9.11
N GLY A 516 -1.35 7.35 9.37
CA GLY A 516 -2.42 7.66 10.32
C GLY A 516 -1.91 7.85 11.75
N ARG A 517 -1.05 6.94 12.22
CA ARG A 517 -0.39 7.03 13.53
C ARG A 517 0.45 8.29 13.65
N ASN A 518 1.30 8.56 12.69
CA ASN A 518 2.22 9.69 12.71
C ASN A 518 1.46 11.03 12.70
N THR A 519 0.38 11.12 11.92
CA THR A 519 -0.49 12.31 11.92
C THR A 519 -1.15 12.51 13.29
N ALA A 520 -1.66 11.44 13.90
CA ALA A 520 -2.23 11.55 15.26
C ALA A 520 -1.19 12.02 16.27
N GLN A 521 0.05 11.53 16.19
CA GLN A 521 1.15 11.99 17.06
C GLN A 521 1.48 13.47 16.84
N ALA A 522 1.45 13.95 15.57
CA ALA A 522 1.64 15.37 15.26
C ALA A 522 0.55 16.23 15.91
N VAL A 523 -0.71 15.83 15.81
CA VAL A 523 -1.85 16.52 16.46
C VAL A 523 -1.69 16.57 17.98
N LEU A 524 -1.38 15.43 18.61
CA LEU A 524 -1.22 15.34 20.07
C LEU A 524 -0.03 16.15 20.57
N HIS A 525 1.07 16.14 19.84
CA HIS A 525 2.24 16.95 20.17
C HIS A 525 1.90 18.45 20.17
N ASP A 526 1.20 18.93 19.15
CA ASP A 526 0.83 20.34 19.03
C ASP A 526 -0.15 20.75 20.14
N LEU A 527 -1.11 19.88 20.48
CA LEU A 527 -2.01 20.08 21.63
C LEU A 527 -1.25 20.27 22.93
N HIS A 528 -0.29 19.40 23.23
CA HIS A 528 0.50 19.49 24.45
C HIS A 528 1.34 20.78 24.51
N HIS A 529 1.87 21.22 23.37
CA HIS A 529 2.62 22.49 23.29
C HIS A 529 1.73 23.72 23.52
N GLU A 530 0.51 23.74 22.97
CA GLU A 530 -0.46 24.82 23.19
C GLU A 530 -0.87 24.91 24.67
N GLN A 531 -1.15 23.78 25.31
CA GLN A 531 -1.50 23.73 26.74
C GLN A 531 -0.37 24.26 27.63
N ARG A 532 0.89 23.92 27.33
CA ARG A 532 2.06 24.41 28.07
C ARG A 532 2.32 25.91 27.90
N ARG A 533 1.88 26.52 26.79
CA ARG A 533 2.01 27.96 26.55
C ARG A 533 0.92 28.76 27.24
N GLN A 534 -0.21 28.12 27.57
CA GLN A 534 -1.34 28.75 28.25
C GLN A 534 -1.27 28.60 29.79
N ALA A 535 -0.52 27.60 30.30
CA ALA A 535 -0.23 27.38 31.70
C ALA A 535 1.00 28.20 32.14
#